data_2ce71d854a9695c6647753df3745509d
#
_entry.id   2ce71d854a9695c6647753df3745509d
#
_cell.length_a   1.000
_cell.length_b   1.000
_cell.length_c   1.000
_cell.angle_alpha   90.00
_cell.angle_beta   90.00
_cell.angle_gamma   90.00
#
_symmetry.space_group_name_H-M   'P 1'
#
loop_
_entity.id
_entity.type
_entity.pdbx_description
1 polymer ?
#
loop_
_entity_poly.entity_id
_entity_poly.type
_entity_poly.pdbx_seq_one_letter_code
_entity_poly.pdbx_strand_id
1 'polypeptide(L)'
;MQKIVLACLFALWGSCSFAQLVTIKDSETGQPVPLVTLVSQSPKTSVVADANGSADISSFKGSEVIEIRMIGFAFQTLSYDELNAMDWKITLYPSTISLDQVVITSSRWNQSQRDVPAKVTTITPKAVALQNPQTAADLLAASGDVYIQKSQQGGGSPMIRGFSTNRVLLTVDGVRMNTAIFRSGNVQNVISLDPFAIERTEVLFGPGSVIYGSDAIGGVMSFSTLTPTLSATNEPVVSGKALGRYSSANGEQTGHFDVNVGWKKWAFVSSFTTSNFGDLRMGKYGPTEYLKPYTIERSDSIDRVVENQDPLVQSPSAYSQINMMQKVRFKPNKHWDFTYAFHYSTTSDYGRYDRHLRTRNGLPRYAEWKYGPQEWMMNNLTIVHSPDKGIYDELTVRLAQQHFEESRIDRNLNSNMRSNRIERVDAYSATIDLYKNIGVRQKFYYGVDGVLNDVTSIGRDQNVFTGSQAIGPRRYPQSTWSSYAAYATYQFKLTEDLIMQAGARYNAFDLAAKFDTTFYPFPFTEANINNVALTGSVGAVYSPGETWSVRANISTGFRSPNVDDVGKVFDSEPGALVVPNPNLSAEYAYNAELGIAKVFGDYLKLDATVYYTILENALVRRDYQ
;
A
#
# COMPACT_ATOMS: atom_id res chain seq x y z
N MET A 1 -22.98 42.50 -53.41
CA MET A 1 -22.85 42.22 -51.96
C MET A 1 -23.54 40.94 -51.49
N GLN A 2 -24.65 40.49 -52.08
CA GLN A 2 -25.35 39.23 -51.69
C GLN A 2 -24.56 37.93 -51.97
N LYS A 3 -23.69 37.88 -52.96
CA LYS A 3 -22.89 36.68 -53.29
C LYS A 3 -21.67 36.46 -52.37
N ILE A 4 -21.20 37.50 -51.68
CA ILE A 4 -20.09 37.42 -50.73
C ILE A 4 -20.60 36.95 -49.37
N VAL A 5 -21.80 37.30 -48.96
CA VAL A 5 -22.41 36.85 -47.72
C VAL A 5 -22.75 35.35 -47.74
N LEU A 6 -23.13 34.80 -48.92
CA LEU A 6 -23.41 33.36 -49.05
C LEU A 6 -22.12 32.52 -49.03
N ALA A 7 -21.01 33.05 -49.52
CA ALA A 7 -19.68 32.37 -49.44
C ALA A 7 -19.10 32.37 -48.03
N CYS A 8 -19.37 33.41 -47.21
CA CYS A 8 -18.95 33.43 -45.79
C CYS A 8 -19.84 32.54 -44.93
N LEU A 9 -21.09 32.29 -45.27
CA LEU A 9 -21.96 31.34 -44.58
C LEU A 9 -21.62 29.87 -44.86
N PHE A 10 -21.04 29.55 -46.04
CA PHE A 10 -20.53 28.21 -46.35
C PHE A 10 -19.13 27.94 -45.79
N ALA A 11 -18.34 28.98 -45.51
CA ALA A 11 -17.04 28.85 -44.87
C ALA A 11 -17.14 28.67 -43.32
N LEU A 12 -18.31 28.83 -42.72
CA LEU A 12 -18.59 28.58 -41.32
C LEU A 12 -19.16 27.17 -41.03
N TRP A 13 -19.29 26.31 -42.02
CA TRP A 13 -19.36 24.89 -41.79
C TRP A 13 -17.93 24.37 -41.52
N GLY A 14 -17.34 24.90 -40.48
CA GLY A 14 -16.14 24.37 -39.88
C GLY A 14 -16.39 22.92 -39.53
N SER A 15 -15.49 22.06 -39.97
CA SER A 15 -15.35 20.66 -39.62
C SER A 15 -15.67 20.46 -38.12
N CYS A 16 -16.91 20.08 -37.80
CA CYS A 16 -17.18 19.42 -36.53
C CYS A 16 -16.33 18.14 -36.56
N SER A 17 -15.17 18.18 -35.91
CA SER A 17 -14.46 16.97 -35.54
C SER A 17 -15.37 16.24 -34.56
N PHE A 18 -16.17 15.30 -35.04
CA PHE A 18 -16.84 14.36 -34.18
C PHE A 18 -15.75 13.57 -33.46
N ALA A 19 -15.74 13.67 -32.13
CA ALA A 19 -14.90 12.83 -31.31
C ALA A 19 -15.27 11.37 -31.63
N GLN A 20 -14.28 10.56 -32.03
CA GLN A 20 -14.50 9.14 -32.29
C GLN A 20 -14.45 8.42 -30.94
N LEU A 21 -15.63 8.11 -30.40
CA LEU A 21 -15.76 7.44 -29.11
C LEU A 21 -15.80 5.93 -29.27
N VAL A 22 -14.98 5.21 -28.52
CA VAL A 22 -15.08 3.77 -28.29
C VAL A 22 -15.84 3.51 -27.00
N THR A 23 -16.64 2.44 -26.98
CA THR A 23 -17.35 1.99 -25.77
C THR A 23 -16.81 0.66 -25.34
N ILE A 24 -16.48 0.52 -24.06
CA ILE A 24 -15.81 -0.65 -23.48
C ILE A 24 -16.73 -1.29 -22.45
N LYS A 25 -17.01 -2.59 -22.60
CA LYS A 25 -17.91 -3.35 -21.75
C LYS A 25 -17.28 -4.64 -21.26
N ASP A 26 -17.71 -5.08 -20.10
CA ASP A 26 -17.41 -6.40 -19.55
C ASP A 26 -18.25 -7.48 -20.25
N SER A 27 -17.62 -8.55 -20.70
CA SER A 27 -18.26 -9.66 -21.41
C SER A 27 -19.25 -10.46 -20.57
N GLU A 28 -19.05 -10.53 -19.24
CA GLU A 28 -19.91 -11.31 -18.32
C GLU A 28 -21.11 -10.49 -17.86
N THR A 29 -20.89 -9.21 -17.53
CA THR A 29 -21.93 -8.38 -16.90
C THR A 29 -22.63 -7.45 -17.89
N GLY A 30 -22.01 -7.21 -19.07
CA GLY A 30 -22.46 -6.20 -20.03
C GLY A 30 -22.34 -4.75 -19.54
N GLN A 31 -21.79 -4.54 -18.34
CA GLN A 31 -21.63 -3.20 -17.75
C GLN A 31 -20.44 -2.47 -18.37
N PRO A 32 -20.46 -1.15 -18.39
CA PRO A 32 -19.30 -0.35 -18.79
C PRO A 32 -18.09 -0.64 -17.89
N VAL A 33 -16.89 -0.69 -18.50
CA VAL A 33 -15.64 -0.85 -17.76
C VAL A 33 -14.89 0.50 -17.74
N PRO A 34 -14.88 1.21 -16.61
CA PRO A 34 -14.15 2.46 -16.47
C PRO A 34 -12.65 2.23 -16.32
N LEU A 35 -11.86 3.29 -16.50
CA LEU A 35 -10.41 3.30 -16.29
C LEU A 35 -9.59 2.39 -17.22
N VAL A 36 -10.20 1.85 -18.26
CA VAL A 36 -9.46 1.11 -19.29
C VAL A 36 -8.48 2.04 -19.98
N THR A 37 -7.21 1.65 -20.02
CA THR A 37 -6.17 2.43 -20.68
C THR A 37 -5.96 1.89 -22.09
N LEU A 38 -6.06 2.76 -23.09
CA LEU A 38 -5.71 2.48 -24.49
C LEU A 38 -4.40 3.21 -24.80
N VAL A 39 -3.43 2.52 -25.38
CA VAL A 39 -2.11 3.07 -25.70
C VAL A 39 -1.70 2.67 -27.10
N SER A 40 -1.16 3.61 -27.88
CA SER A 40 -0.45 3.33 -29.13
C SER A 40 0.92 3.99 -29.13
N GLN A 41 1.88 3.33 -29.78
CA GLN A 41 3.23 3.86 -29.96
C GLN A 41 3.38 4.59 -31.31
N SER A 42 2.51 4.32 -32.28
CA SER A 42 2.51 4.96 -33.61
C SER A 42 1.08 5.12 -34.12
N PRO A 43 0.51 6.33 -34.12
CA PRO A 43 0.99 7.54 -33.44
C PRO A 43 1.09 7.35 -31.92
N LYS A 44 2.04 8.03 -31.29
CA LYS A 44 2.19 7.96 -29.83
C LYS A 44 1.06 8.71 -29.15
N THR A 45 0.15 7.97 -28.56
CA THR A 45 -1.04 8.51 -27.88
C THR A 45 -1.54 7.55 -26.80
N SER A 46 -2.23 8.08 -25.81
CA SER A 46 -2.89 7.29 -24.78
C SER A 46 -4.17 7.98 -24.32
N VAL A 47 -5.16 7.18 -23.94
CA VAL A 47 -6.41 7.65 -23.36
C VAL A 47 -6.88 6.67 -22.28
N VAL A 48 -7.62 7.16 -21.32
CA VAL A 48 -8.25 6.35 -20.27
C VAL A 48 -9.76 6.51 -20.39
N ALA A 49 -10.48 5.39 -20.38
CA ALA A 49 -11.93 5.37 -20.43
C ALA A 49 -12.55 6.03 -19.20
N ASP A 50 -13.64 6.74 -19.41
CA ASP A 50 -14.44 7.38 -18.37
C ASP A 50 -15.29 6.38 -17.56
N ALA A 51 -16.10 6.87 -16.62
CA ALA A 51 -16.97 6.04 -15.79
C ALA A 51 -18.05 5.29 -16.57
N ASN A 52 -18.36 5.71 -17.81
CA ASN A 52 -19.28 5.03 -18.73
C ASN A 52 -18.54 4.03 -19.64
N GLY A 53 -17.25 3.76 -19.41
CA GLY A 53 -16.44 2.93 -20.28
C GLY A 53 -16.20 3.56 -21.66
N SER A 54 -16.27 4.89 -21.80
CA SER A 54 -16.11 5.58 -23.08
C SER A 54 -14.74 6.25 -23.15
N ALA A 55 -14.11 6.22 -24.33
CA ALA A 55 -12.83 6.87 -24.57
C ALA A 55 -12.79 7.51 -25.97
N ASP A 56 -12.21 8.73 -26.06
CA ASP A 56 -11.99 9.42 -27.35
C ASP A 56 -10.71 8.89 -28.01
N ILE A 57 -10.88 8.16 -29.10
CA ILE A 57 -9.78 7.53 -29.84
C ILE A 57 -9.45 8.27 -31.16
N SER A 58 -9.92 9.49 -31.35
CA SER A 58 -9.63 10.28 -32.55
C SER A 58 -8.14 10.44 -32.81
N SER A 59 -7.31 10.49 -31.74
CA SER A 59 -5.86 10.58 -31.81
C SER A 59 -5.15 9.28 -32.20
N PHE A 60 -5.86 8.15 -32.25
CA PHE A 60 -5.32 6.83 -32.59
C PHE A 60 -5.44 6.49 -34.10
N LYS A 61 -5.98 7.41 -34.86
CA LYS A 61 -6.18 7.16 -36.31
C LYS A 61 -4.88 6.73 -36.99
N GLY A 62 -4.93 5.58 -37.67
CA GLY A 62 -3.77 4.97 -38.34
C GLY A 62 -2.86 4.14 -37.40
N SER A 63 -3.27 3.86 -36.18
CA SER A 63 -2.54 2.94 -35.28
C SER A 63 -2.71 1.50 -35.77
N GLU A 64 -1.60 0.82 -36.04
CA GLU A 64 -1.59 -0.62 -36.34
C GLU A 64 -1.76 -1.46 -35.07
N VAL A 65 -1.32 -0.93 -33.93
CA VAL A 65 -1.41 -1.60 -32.63
C VAL A 65 -1.88 -0.61 -31.56
N ILE A 66 -3.05 -0.88 -31.01
CA ILE A 66 -3.62 -0.21 -29.84
C ILE A 66 -3.69 -1.25 -28.75
N GLU A 67 -2.91 -1.06 -27.70
CA GLU A 67 -2.93 -1.90 -26.50
C GLU A 67 -4.06 -1.46 -25.60
N ILE A 68 -4.91 -2.39 -25.20
CA ILE A 68 -6.08 -2.18 -24.35
C ILE A 68 -5.81 -2.89 -23.02
N ARG A 69 -5.71 -2.11 -21.96
CA ARG A 69 -5.23 -2.57 -20.65
C ARG A 69 -6.23 -2.23 -19.56
N MET A 70 -6.68 -3.24 -18.83
CA MET A 70 -7.46 -3.08 -17.62
C MET A 70 -7.16 -4.21 -16.66
N ILE A 71 -7.02 -3.87 -15.38
CA ILE A 71 -6.71 -4.85 -14.33
C ILE A 71 -7.91 -5.75 -14.09
N GLY A 72 -7.64 -7.06 -13.97
CA GLY A 72 -8.69 -8.06 -13.83
C GLY A 72 -9.32 -8.51 -15.16
N PHE A 73 -8.84 -7.97 -16.28
CA PHE A 73 -9.27 -8.35 -17.63
C PHE A 73 -8.10 -8.85 -18.47
N ALA A 74 -8.40 -9.65 -19.47
CA ALA A 74 -7.42 -10.10 -20.45
C ALA A 74 -6.89 -8.90 -21.24
N PHE A 75 -5.57 -8.87 -21.44
CA PHE A 75 -4.91 -7.90 -22.31
C PHE A 75 -5.37 -8.11 -23.76
N GLN A 76 -5.66 -7.03 -24.47
CA GLN A 76 -6.04 -7.07 -25.88
C GLN A 76 -5.21 -6.10 -26.68
N THR A 77 -4.95 -6.45 -27.93
CA THR A 77 -4.38 -5.57 -28.96
C THR A 77 -5.30 -5.53 -30.15
N LEU A 78 -5.64 -4.35 -30.62
CA LEU A 78 -6.45 -4.13 -31.80
C LEU A 78 -5.83 -3.01 -32.63
N SER A 79 -5.99 -3.05 -33.96
CA SER A 79 -5.70 -1.92 -34.82
C SER A 79 -6.85 -0.92 -34.84
N TYR A 80 -6.60 0.29 -35.30
CA TYR A 80 -7.66 1.29 -35.49
C TYR A 80 -8.74 0.80 -36.49
N ASP A 81 -8.33 0.08 -37.54
CA ASP A 81 -9.24 -0.45 -38.54
C ASP A 81 -10.10 -1.62 -38.00
N GLU A 82 -9.53 -2.48 -37.14
CA GLU A 82 -10.30 -3.51 -36.44
C GLU A 82 -11.33 -2.89 -35.49
N LEU A 83 -10.98 -1.83 -34.74
CA LEU A 83 -11.94 -1.10 -33.93
C LEU A 83 -13.08 -0.50 -34.73
N ASN A 84 -12.79 0.04 -35.91
CA ASN A 84 -13.80 0.53 -36.83
C ASN A 84 -14.72 -0.60 -37.35
N ALA A 85 -14.16 -1.75 -37.67
CA ALA A 85 -14.93 -2.93 -38.10
C ALA A 85 -15.82 -3.49 -36.97
N MET A 86 -15.45 -3.25 -35.70
CA MET A 86 -16.21 -3.64 -34.50
C MET A 86 -17.20 -2.55 -34.04
N ASP A 87 -17.51 -1.57 -34.90
CA ASP A 87 -18.44 -0.47 -34.61
C ASP A 87 -18.06 0.28 -33.31
N TRP A 88 -16.74 0.44 -33.09
CA TRP A 88 -16.15 1.13 -31.92
C TRP A 88 -16.57 0.54 -30.56
N LYS A 89 -16.81 -0.78 -30.53
CA LYS A 89 -17.18 -1.50 -29.33
C LYS A 89 -16.08 -2.48 -28.93
N ILE A 90 -15.58 -2.36 -27.72
CA ILE A 90 -14.61 -3.27 -27.14
C ILE A 90 -15.31 -4.10 -26.07
N THR A 91 -15.16 -5.41 -26.14
CA THR A 91 -15.60 -6.32 -25.10
C THR A 91 -14.38 -6.86 -24.37
N LEU A 92 -14.26 -6.56 -23.08
CA LEU A 92 -13.20 -7.07 -22.23
C LEU A 92 -13.67 -8.36 -21.54
N TYR A 93 -12.81 -9.35 -21.53
CA TYR A 93 -13.06 -10.63 -20.89
C TYR A 93 -12.40 -10.63 -19.51
N PRO A 94 -13.18 -10.74 -18.39
CA PRO A 94 -12.60 -10.88 -17.08
C PRO A 94 -11.65 -12.07 -17.04
N SER A 95 -10.45 -11.87 -16.55
CA SER A 95 -9.45 -12.94 -16.50
C SER A 95 -8.63 -12.85 -15.21
N THR A 96 -8.95 -13.74 -14.27
CA THR A 96 -8.07 -14.10 -13.16
C THR A 96 -7.06 -15.18 -13.57
N ILE A 97 -7.24 -15.76 -14.73
CA ILE A 97 -6.49 -16.91 -15.26
C ILE A 97 -5.39 -16.46 -16.23
N SER A 98 -5.53 -15.26 -16.85
CA SER A 98 -4.53 -14.72 -17.80
C SER A 98 -3.17 -14.47 -17.15
N LEU A 99 -2.10 -14.62 -17.96
CA LEU A 99 -0.75 -14.19 -17.61
C LEU A 99 -0.51 -12.70 -17.88
N ASP A 100 -1.41 -12.04 -18.60
CA ASP A 100 -1.26 -10.67 -19.12
C ASP A 100 -1.94 -9.60 -18.26
N GLN A 101 -2.04 -9.82 -16.95
CA GLN A 101 -2.54 -8.79 -16.04
C GLN A 101 -1.58 -7.60 -15.97
N VAL A 102 -2.15 -6.39 -15.90
CA VAL A 102 -1.34 -5.17 -15.74
C VAL A 102 -0.94 -5.01 -14.28
N VAL A 103 0.35 -4.78 -14.03
CA VAL A 103 0.93 -4.54 -12.71
C VAL A 103 1.78 -3.28 -12.72
N ILE A 104 1.89 -2.61 -11.57
CA ILE A 104 2.68 -1.39 -11.38
C ILE A 104 3.82 -1.62 -10.37
N THR A 105 3.60 -2.46 -9.37
CA THR A 105 4.49 -2.59 -8.21
C THR A 105 5.91 -3.00 -8.57
N SER A 106 6.12 -3.73 -9.65
CA SER A 106 7.45 -4.21 -10.02
C SER A 106 8.39 -3.12 -10.55
N SER A 107 7.84 -1.99 -11.05
CA SER A 107 8.65 -0.93 -11.67
C SER A 107 8.13 0.49 -11.41
N ARG A 108 7.03 0.66 -10.68
CA ARG A 108 6.23 1.89 -10.54
C ARG A 108 5.55 2.37 -11.82
N TRP A 109 5.52 1.54 -12.89
CA TRP A 109 4.89 1.81 -14.19
C TRP A 109 3.95 0.69 -14.57
N ASN A 110 2.96 1.01 -15.40
CA ASN A 110 2.07 0.01 -15.97
C ASN A 110 2.84 -0.92 -16.89
N GLN A 111 2.88 -2.20 -16.57
CA GLN A 111 3.47 -3.24 -17.42
C GLN A 111 2.68 -4.54 -17.32
N SER A 112 2.80 -5.42 -18.30
CA SER A 112 2.21 -6.76 -18.22
C SER A 112 2.92 -7.57 -17.12
N GLN A 113 2.16 -8.28 -16.30
CA GLN A 113 2.70 -9.24 -15.32
C GLN A 113 3.59 -10.29 -15.99
N ARG A 114 3.29 -10.62 -17.25
CA ARG A 114 4.06 -11.53 -18.09
C ARG A 114 5.50 -11.07 -18.34
N ASP A 115 5.75 -9.74 -18.33
CA ASP A 115 7.06 -9.15 -18.58
C ASP A 115 7.89 -9.01 -17.29
N VAL A 116 7.35 -9.40 -16.13
CA VAL A 116 7.97 -9.20 -14.81
C VAL A 116 8.66 -10.46 -14.35
N PRO A 117 9.99 -10.43 -14.07
CA PRO A 117 10.74 -11.60 -13.61
C PRO A 117 10.34 -12.08 -12.21
N ALA A 118 9.87 -11.18 -11.34
CA ALA A 118 9.45 -11.52 -9.98
C ALA A 118 7.96 -11.90 -9.94
N LYS A 119 7.57 -12.74 -8.95
CA LYS A 119 6.15 -13.04 -8.71
C LYS A 119 5.43 -11.79 -8.24
N VAL A 120 4.30 -11.44 -8.87
CA VAL A 120 3.35 -10.41 -8.43
C VAL A 120 1.96 -11.02 -8.36
N THR A 121 1.24 -10.77 -7.26
CA THR A 121 -0.18 -11.14 -7.13
C THR A 121 -1.00 -9.86 -7.05
N THR A 122 -2.08 -9.78 -7.82
CA THR A 122 -3.03 -8.66 -7.80
C THR A 122 -4.32 -9.10 -7.14
N ILE A 123 -4.75 -8.37 -6.12
CA ILE A 123 -6.05 -8.56 -5.45
C ILE A 123 -7.01 -7.54 -6.08
N THR A 124 -8.00 -8.05 -6.81
CA THR A 124 -8.95 -7.23 -7.56
C THR A 124 -10.15 -6.79 -6.69
N PRO A 125 -10.82 -5.68 -7.02
CA PRO A 125 -12.05 -5.26 -6.33
C PRO A 125 -13.15 -6.34 -6.32
N LYS A 126 -13.28 -7.14 -7.38
CA LYS A 126 -14.23 -8.26 -7.47
C LYS A 126 -13.93 -9.33 -6.42
N ALA A 127 -12.65 -9.71 -6.26
CA ALA A 127 -12.24 -10.68 -5.24
C ALA A 127 -12.47 -10.14 -3.82
N VAL A 128 -12.19 -8.86 -3.58
CA VAL A 128 -12.45 -8.17 -2.31
C VAL A 128 -13.93 -8.14 -2.00
N ALA A 129 -14.77 -7.73 -2.95
CA ALA A 129 -16.23 -7.66 -2.77
C ALA A 129 -16.84 -9.03 -2.45
N LEU A 130 -16.35 -10.10 -3.09
CA LEU A 130 -16.83 -11.46 -2.85
C LEU A 130 -16.49 -11.96 -1.42
N GLN A 131 -15.29 -11.63 -0.93
CA GLN A 131 -14.83 -12.07 0.40
C GLN A 131 -15.26 -11.12 1.52
N ASN A 132 -15.66 -9.90 1.18
CA ASN A 132 -16.19 -8.87 2.09
C ASN A 132 -15.32 -8.65 3.35
N PRO A 133 -14.00 -8.33 3.21
CA PRO A 133 -13.09 -8.21 4.33
C PRO A 133 -13.46 -7.05 5.25
N GLN A 134 -13.32 -7.23 6.57
CA GLN A 134 -13.61 -6.17 7.55
C GLN A 134 -12.51 -5.11 7.60
N THR A 135 -11.27 -5.51 7.41
CA THR A 135 -10.08 -4.64 7.50
C THR A 135 -9.16 -4.84 6.30
N ALA A 136 -8.22 -3.93 6.09
CA ALA A 136 -7.20 -4.11 5.06
C ALA A 136 -6.28 -5.33 5.33
N ALA A 137 -6.14 -5.76 6.59
CA ALA A 137 -5.45 -7.00 6.92
C ALA A 137 -6.21 -8.22 6.38
N ASP A 138 -7.54 -8.25 6.55
CA ASP A 138 -8.38 -9.33 6.02
C ASP A 138 -8.40 -9.32 4.48
N LEU A 139 -8.36 -8.13 3.86
CA LEU A 139 -8.22 -7.98 2.42
C LEU A 139 -6.94 -8.65 1.89
N LEU A 140 -5.81 -8.46 2.56
CA LEU A 140 -4.55 -9.11 2.19
C LEU A 140 -4.62 -10.63 2.37
N ALA A 141 -5.21 -11.11 3.48
CA ALA A 141 -5.40 -12.54 3.73
C ALA A 141 -6.26 -13.22 2.66
N ALA A 142 -7.18 -12.47 2.06
CA ALA A 142 -8.06 -12.93 0.99
C ALA A 142 -7.34 -13.45 -0.26
N SER A 143 -6.09 -13.03 -0.49
CA SER A 143 -5.28 -13.51 -1.62
C SER A 143 -4.83 -14.97 -1.49
N GLY A 144 -4.78 -15.51 -0.27
CA GLY A 144 -4.17 -16.80 0.04
C GLY A 144 -2.64 -16.82 -0.01
N ASP A 145 -2.01 -15.77 -0.56
CA ASP A 145 -0.55 -15.64 -0.71
C ASP A 145 0.11 -14.89 0.46
N VAL A 146 -0.67 -14.15 1.27
CA VAL A 146 -0.20 -13.35 2.41
C VAL A 146 -0.78 -13.91 3.70
N TYR A 147 0.10 -14.28 4.62
CA TYR A 147 -0.32 -14.67 5.96
C TYR A 147 -0.48 -13.43 6.85
N ILE A 148 -1.53 -13.37 7.64
CA ILE A 148 -1.79 -12.26 8.57
C ILE A 148 -1.73 -12.76 10.01
N GLN A 149 -0.79 -12.24 10.80
CA GLN A 149 -0.76 -12.44 12.24
C GLN A 149 -1.57 -11.34 12.92
N LYS A 150 -2.55 -11.73 13.74
CA LYS A 150 -3.37 -10.82 14.55
C LYS A 150 -3.19 -11.09 16.04
N SER A 151 -3.10 -10.03 16.84
CA SER A 151 -3.12 -10.06 18.32
C SER A 151 -4.27 -9.25 18.90
N GLN A 152 -5.00 -8.55 18.06
CA GLN A 152 -6.17 -7.72 18.35
C GLN A 152 -7.11 -7.74 17.14
N GLN A 153 -8.35 -7.26 17.32
CA GLN A 153 -9.36 -7.25 16.27
C GLN A 153 -8.98 -6.30 15.12
N GLY A 154 -8.58 -5.07 15.46
CA GLY A 154 -8.14 -4.09 14.47
C GLY A 154 -6.68 -4.32 14.06
N GLY A 155 -6.39 -4.20 12.78
CA GLY A 155 -5.06 -4.34 12.23
C GLY A 155 -4.58 -5.78 12.10
N GLY A 156 -3.33 -5.94 11.77
CA GLY A 156 -2.64 -7.22 11.58
C GLY A 156 -1.27 -7.03 10.97
N SER A 157 -0.39 -7.99 11.18
CA SER A 157 0.95 -7.99 10.61
C SER A 157 0.99 -8.89 9.39
N PRO A 158 1.07 -8.35 8.17
CA PRO A 158 1.21 -9.15 6.97
C PRO A 158 2.60 -9.79 6.90
N MET A 159 2.64 -11.03 6.42
CA MET A 159 3.84 -11.83 6.24
C MET A 159 3.91 -12.38 4.82
N ILE A 160 5.07 -12.24 4.19
CA ILE A 160 5.39 -12.77 2.88
C ILE A 160 6.61 -13.67 3.01
N ARG A 161 6.49 -14.95 2.65
CA ARG A 161 7.61 -15.90 2.63
C ARG A 161 8.43 -15.93 3.94
N GLY A 162 7.75 -15.80 5.09
CA GLY A 162 8.39 -15.74 6.42
C GLY A 162 8.91 -14.36 6.83
N PHE A 163 8.97 -13.39 5.95
CA PHE A 163 9.28 -12.00 6.28
C PHE A 163 8.04 -11.25 6.71
N SER A 164 8.16 -10.44 7.75
CA SER A 164 7.06 -9.67 8.32
C SER A 164 7.49 -8.27 8.72
N THR A 165 6.53 -7.40 8.92
CA THR A 165 6.67 -6.10 9.56
C THR A 165 7.70 -5.19 8.90
N ASN A 166 8.78 -4.81 9.57
CA ASN A 166 9.81 -3.92 9.04
C ASN A 166 10.73 -4.56 7.96
N ARG A 167 10.44 -5.78 7.51
CA ARG A 167 11.06 -6.44 6.36
C ARG A 167 10.13 -6.57 5.16
N VAL A 168 8.93 -5.99 5.26
CA VAL A 168 7.95 -5.86 4.18
C VAL A 168 7.57 -4.39 4.05
N LEU A 169 7.61 -3.87 2.84
CA LEU A 169 7.26 -2.47 2.59
C LEU A 169 5.78 -2.33 2.25
N LEU A 170 5.12 -1.35 2.86
CA LEU A 170 3.77 -0.91 2.51
C LEU A 170 3.83 0.42 1.74
N THR A 171 3.07 0.53 0.66
CA THR A 171 2.92 1.80 -0.08
C THR A 171 1.44 2.10 -0.34
N VAL A 172 1.09 3.38 -0.30
CA VAL A 172 -0.24 3.88 -0.64
C VAL A 172 -0.09 4.93 -1.74
N ASP A 173 -0.73 4.72 -2.88
CA ASP A 173 -0.62 5.59 -4.07
C ASP A 173 0.84 5.89 -4.47
N GLY A 174 1.73 4.89 -4.30
CA GLY A 174 3.16 4.99 -4.58
C GLY A 174 4.01 5.66 -3.50
N VAL A 175 3.39 6.12 -2.40
CA VAL A 175 4.08 6.71 -1.23
C VAL A 175 4.37 5.64 -0.19
N ARG A 176 5.61 5.58 0.31
CA ARG A 176 6.02 4.68 1.39
C ARG A 176 5.26 4.97 2.67
N MET A 177 4.70 3.95 3.30
CA MET A 177 3.97 4.04 4.58
C MET A 177 4.83 3.64 5.78
N ASN A 178 5.90 2.87 5.59
CA ASN A 178 6.83 2.50 6.66
C ASN A 178 7.56 3.73 7.19
N THR A 179 7.35 4.06 8.46
CA THR A 179 8.01 5.19 9.15
C THR A 179 9.30 4.75 9.86
N ALA A 180 10.03 5.72 10.40
CA ALA A 180 11.26 5.48 11.17
C ALA A 180 11.04 4.69 12.48
N ILE A 181 9.81 4.53 12.97
CA ILE A 181 9.45 3.69 14.12
C ILE A 181 8.72 2.41 13.73
N PHE A 182 8.72 2.07 12.44
CA PHE A 182 8.10 0.83 11.95
C PHE A 182 8.86 -0.37 12.51
N ARG A 183 8.25 -1.11 13.41
CA ARG A 183 8.91 -2.09 14.26
C ARG A 183 8.70 -3.53 13.84
N SER A 184 9.52 -4.42 14.36
CA SER A 184 9.25 -5.86 14.31
C SER A 184 8.11 -6.25 15.28
N GLY A 185 7.42 -7.35 15.01
CA GLY A 185 6.26 -7.83 15.78
C GLY A 185 4.94 -7.33 15.21
N ASN A 186 3.90 -7.27 16.04
CA ASN A 186 2.58 -6.84 15.59
C ASN A 186 2.56 -5.36 15.26
N VAL A 187 2.28 -5.03 14.01
CA VAL A 187 2.22 -3.66 13.49
C VAL A 187 0.78 -3.31 13.16
N GLN A 188 0.39 -2.09 13.49
CA GLN A 188 -0.98 -1.62 13.36
C GLN A 188 -1.20 -0.73 12.13
N ASN A 189 -0.15 -0.37 11.38
CA ASN A 189 -0.24 0.60 10.29
C ASN A 189 -1.23 0.20 9.19
N VAL A 190 -1.44 -1.12 8.99
CA VAL A 190 -2.44 -1.63 8.04
C VAL A 190 -3.87 -1.27 8.47
N ILE A 191 -4.12 -1.01 9.76
CA ILE A 191 -5.44 -0.57 10.25
C ILE A 191 -5.86 0.78 9.68
N SER A 192 -4.91 1.64 9.35
CA SER A 192 -5.18 2.98 8.79
C SER A 192 -5.69 2.96 7.35
N LEU A 193 -5.74 1.79 6.70
CA LEU A 193 -6.19 1.64 5.32
C LEU A 193 -7.67 1.27 5.27
N ASP A 194 -8.44 2.03 4.51
CA ASP A 194 -9.86 1.76 4.27
C ASP A 194 -10.03 0.74 3.14
N PRO A 195 -10.50 -0.49 3.41
CA PRO A 195 -10.71 -1.50 2.37
C PRO A 195 -11.71 -1.09 1.29
N PHE A 196 -12.64 -0.17 1.60
CA PHE A 196 -13.65 0.31 0.64
C PHE A 196 -13.10 1.38 -0.31
N ALA A 197 -12.07 2.12 0.10
CA ALA A 197 -11.41 3.13 -0.72
C ALA A 197 -10.25 2.56 -1.56
N ILE A 198 -9.93 1.27 -1.44
CA ILE A 198 -8.88 0.61 -2.22
C ILE A 198 -9.47 0.12 -3.55
N GLU A 199 -8.90 0.61 -4.65
CA GLU A 199 -9.21 0.19 -6.01
C GLU A 199 -8.41 -1.04 -6.41
N ARG A 200 -7.17 -1.18 -5.91
CA ARG A 200 -6.26 -2.27 -6.26
C ARG A 200 -5.22 -2.49 -5.18
N THR A 201 -4.91 -3.75 -4.94
CA THR A 201 -3.78 -4.16 -4.11
C THR A 201 -2.87 -5.08 -4.90
N GLU A 202 -1.58 -4.80 -4.93
CA GLU A 202 -0.56 -5.64 -5.53
C GLU A 202 0.44 -6.09 -4.48
N VAL A 203 0.84 -7.35 -4.54
CA VAL A 203 1.87 -7.94 -3.69
C VAL A 203 3.03 -8.41 -4.56
N LEU A 204 4.17 -7.74 -4.42
CA LEU A 204 5.44 -8.15 -5.02
C LEU A 204 6.17 -9.06 -4.05
N PHE A 205 6.55 -10.24 -4.49
CA PHE A 205 7.25 -11.23 -3.68
C PHE A 205 8.76 -11.16 -3.89
N GLY A 206 9.51 -11.32 -2.80
CA GLY A 206 10.97 -11.20 -2.81
C GLY A 206 11.45 -9.74 -2.80
N PRO A 207 12.78 -9.52 -2.84
CA PRO A 207 13.36 -8.20 -2.71
C PRO A 207 12.91 -7.20 -3.77
N GLY A 208 12.27 -6.12 -3.33
CA GLY A 208 11.87 -4.96 -4.14
C GLY A 208 12.77 -3.74 -3.95
N SER A 209 13.93 -3.91 -3.31
CA SER A 209 14.74 -2.78 -2.85
C SER A 209 15.34 -1.94 -3.97
N VAL A 210 15.52 -2.47 -5.19
CA VAL A 210 15.98 -1.67 -6.35
C VAL A 210 15.03 -0.51 -6.62
N ILE A 211 13.72 -0.74 -6.53
CA ILE A 211 12.69 0.28 -6.82
C ILE A 211 12.30 1.05 -5.56
N TYR A 212 12.18 0.37 -4.42
CA TYR A 212 11.54 0.92 -3.22
C TYR A 212 12.50 1.22 -2.06
N GLY A 213 13.75 0.74 -2.14
CA GLY A 213 14.76 0.96 -1.11
C GLY A 213 14.60 0.08 0.12
N SER A 214 14.90 0.65 1.29
CA SER A 214 14.88 -0.06 2.58
C SER A 214 13.54 -0.72 2.88
N ASP A 215 13.54 -1.79 3.67
CA ASP A 215 12.40 -2.58 4.18
C ASP A 215 11.73 -3.49 3.13
N ALA A 216 12.03 -3.33 1.85
CA ALA A 216 11.51 -4.18 0.78
C ALA A 216 12.33 -5.48 0.63
N ILE A 217 12.67 -6.16 1.72
CA ILE A 217 13.43 -7.41 1.74
C ILE A 217 12.54 -8.60 1.36
N GLY A 218 11.43 -8.77 2.05
CA GLY A 218 10.50 -9.89 1.85
C GLY A 218 9.52 -9.64 0.72
N GLY A 219 9.23 -8.38 0.43
CA GLY A 219 8.30 -7.98 -0.59
C GLY A 219 7.75 -6.58 -0.40
N VAL A 220 6.86 -6.19 -1.31
CA VAL A 220 6.16 -4.91 -1.29
C VAL A 220 4.66 -5.15 -1.42
N MET A 221 3.87 -4.51 -0.58
CA MET A 221 2.42 -4.45 -0.68
C MET A 221 2.03 -3.04 -1.09
N SER A 222 1.47 -2.90 -2.27
CA SER A 222 1.10 -1.62 -2.86
C SER A 222 -0.42 -1.49 -2.92
N PHE A 223 -0.94 -0.46 -2.29
CA PHE A 223 -2.35 -0.12 -2.28
C PHE A 223 -2.58 1.10 -3.17
N SER A 224 -3.39 0.94 -4.20
CA SER A 224 -3.88 2.04 -5.01
C SER A 224 -5.30 2.35 -4.58
N THR A 225 -5.57 3.59 -4.21
CA THR A 225 -6.89 4.01 -3.78
C THR A 225 -7.68 4.60 -4.94
N LEU A 226 -9.01 4.76 -4.77
CA LEU A 226 -9.92 5.21 -5.83
C LEU A 226 -9.36 6.37 -6.64
N THR A 227 -9.40 6.24 -7.96
CA THR A 227 -8.83 7.21 -8.91
C THR A 227 -9.91 8.16 -9.43
N PRO A 228 -9.71 9.50 -9.38
CA PRO A 228 -10.64 10.45 -9.99
C PRO A 228 -10.76 10.24 -11.50
N THR A 229 -11.95 9.87 -11.97
CA THR A 229 -12.24 9.53 -13.36
C THR A 229 -12.77 10.75 -14.11
N LEU A 230 -12.06 11.16 -15.16
CA LEU A 230 -12.45 12.26 -16.05
C LEU A 230 -13.59 11.83 -16.99
N SER A 231 -14.33 12.79 -17.53
CA SER A 231 -15.28 12.54 -18.62
C SER A 231 -14.59 12.57 -19.98
N ALA A 232 -14.93 11.66 -20.87
CA ALA A 232 -14.49 11.68 -22.27
C ALA A 232 -15.22 12.76 -23.09
N THR A 233 -16.40 13.19 -22.64
CA THR A 233 -17.24 14.18 -23.30
C THR A 233 -17.23 15.53 -22.56
N ASN A 234 -18.01 16.49 -23.03
CA ASN A 234 -18.23 17.77 -22.32
C ASN A 234 -19.25 17.65 -21.18
N GLU A 235 -20.04 16.56 -21.16
CA GLU A 235 -20.99 16.28 -20.08
C GLU A 235 -20.26 15.71 -18.86
N PRO A 236 -20.64 16.11 -17.65
CA PRO A 236 -20.06 15.56 -16.44
C PRO A 236 -20.47 14.10 -16.24
N VAL A 237 -19.55 13.30 -15.72
CA VAL A 237 -19.79 11.92 -15.31
C VAL A 237 -19.86 11.88 -13.79
N VAL A 238 -20.92 11.31 -13.23
CA VAL A 238 -21.10 11.10 -11.80
C VAL A 238 -21.27 9.61 -11.54
N SER A 239 -20.44 9.07 -10.66
CA SER A 239 -20.55 7.69 -10.19
C SER A 239 -20.25 7.62 -8.71
N GLY A 240 -20.65 6.55 -8.05
CA GLY A 240 -20.40 6.35 -6.64
C GLY A 240 -21.11 5.12 -6.12
N LYS A 241 -20.82 4.78 -4.89
CA LYS A 241 -21.49 3.70 -4.18
C LYS A 241 -21.77 4.10 -2.74
N ALA A 242 -22.80 3.50 -2.16
CA ALA A 242 -23.09 3.54 -0.74
C ALA A 242 -23.27 2.10 -0.24
N LEU A 243 -22.77 1.81 0.95
CA LEU A 243 -22.81 0.48 1.54
C LEU A 243 -23.07 0.58 3.04
N GLY A 244 -23.95 -0.30 3.54
CA GLY A 244 -24.10 -0.59 4.96
C GLY A 244 -23.75 -2.03 5.22
N ARG A 245 -22.97 -2.32 6.28
CA ARG A 245 -22.59 -3.67 6.67
C ARG A 245 -22.84 -3.90 8.15
N TYR A 246 -23.35 -5.09 8.46
CA TYR A 246 -23.46 -5.63 9.81
C TYR A 246 -22.77 -7.00 9.88
N SER A 247 -22.05 -7.26 10.96
CA SER A 247 -21.45 -8.56 11.23
C SER A 247 -21.78 -9.02 12.65
N SER A 248 -22.35 -10.21 12.80
CA SER A 248 -22.74 -10.74 14.11
C SER A 248 -21.55 -11.23 14.95
N ALA A 249 -20.38 -11.47 14.33
CA ALA A 249 -19.20 -11.98 15.04
C ALA A 249 -18.64 -10.98 16.07
N ASN A 250 -18.82 -9.69 15.82
CA ASN A 250 -18.32 -8.59 16.65
C ASN A 250 -19.30 -7.42 16.72
N GLY A 251 -20.56 -7.61 16.34
CA GLY A 251 -21.56 -6.54 16.35
C GLY A 251 -21.20 -5.35 15.45
N GLU A 252 -20.41 -5.59 14.39
CA GLU A 252 -19.96 -4.54 13.49
C GLU A 252 -21.11 -3.77 12.87
N GLN A 253 -20.99 -2.46 12.83
CA GLN A 253 -21.82 -1.53 12.09
C GLN A 253 -20.92 -0.64 11.26
N THR A 254 -20.93 -0.81 9.96
CA THR A 254 -20.10 -0.02 9.03
C THR A 254 -20.99 0.67 8.01
N GLY A 255 -20.77 1.96 7.83
CA GLY A 255 -21.35 2.76 6.75
C GLY A 255 -20.23 3.33 5.87
N HIS A 256 -20.40 3.21 4.56
CA HIS A 256 -19.47 3.75 3.58
C HIS A 256 -20.23 4.45 2.45
N PHE A 257 -19.67 5.54 1.95
CA PHE A 257 -20.04 6.09 0.66
C PHE A 257 -18.79 6.65 -0.05
N ASP A 258 -18.82 6.55 -1.37
CA ASP A 258 -17.88 7.27 -2.24
C ASP A 258 -18.64 7.91 -3.40
N VAL A 259 -18.10 9.00 -3.93
CA VAL A 259 -18.61 9.68 -5.10
C VAL A 259 -17.47 10.22 -5.95
N ASN A 260 -17.55 9.96 -7.25
CA ASN A 260 -16.71 10.55 -8.29
C ASN A 260 -17.54 11.53 -9.12
N VAL A 261 -17.00 12.73 -9.33
CA VAL A 261 -17.57 13.72 -10.26
C VAL A 261 -16.44 14.14 -11.21
N GLY A 262 -16.62 13.87 -12.50
CA GLY A 262 -15.60 14.12 -13.51
C GLY A 262 -16.12 14.98 -14.67
N TRP A 263 -15.36 16.00 -15.04
CA TRP A 263 -15.46 16.76 -16.28
C TRP A 263 -14.28 16.43 -17.19
N LYS A 264 -14.20 17.03 -18.34
CA LYS A 264 -13.14 16.75 -19.34
C LYS A 264 -11.72 17.01 -18.81
N LYS A 265 -11.53 17.97 -17.92
CA LYS A 265 -10.21 18.37 -17.39
C LYS A 265 -10.07 18.24 -15.89
N TRP A 266 -11.17 18.14 -15.16
CA TRP A 266 -11.21 18.04 -13.71
C TRP A 266 -11.99 16.82 -13.27
N ALA A 267 -11.53 16.19 -12.22
CA ALA A 267 -12.30 15.15 -11.54
C ALA A 267 -12.04 15.18 -10.04
N PHE A 268 -13.04 14.78 -9.26
CA PHE A 268 -13.03 14.74 -7.80
C PHE A 268 -13.53 13.38 -7.35
N VAL A 269 -12.84 12.80 -6.37
CA VAL A 269 -13.32 11.62 -5.65
C VAL A 269 -13.32 11.93 -4.16
N SER A 270 -14.46 11.71 -3.52
CA SER A 270 -14.62 11.78 -2.08
C SER A 270 -15.04 10.41 -1.57
N SER A 271 -14.42 9.93 -0.49
CA SER A 271 -14.76 8.68 0.17
C SER A 271 -14.82 8.90 1.67
N PHE A 272 -15.81 8.34 2.32
CA PHE A 272 -15.99 8.38 3.76
C PHE A 272 -16.47 7.02 4.26
N THR A 273 -15.82 6.52 5.31
CA THR A 273 -16.19 5.27 5.99
C THR A 273 -16.19 5.49 7.49
N THR A 274 -17.23 5.04 8.15
CA THR A 274 -17.30 4.93 9.61
C THR A 274 -17.61 3.50 9.99
N SER A 275 -16.85 2.96 10.93
CA SER A 275 -17.00 1.60 11.42
C SER A 275 -17.04 1.58 12.94
N ASN A 276 -17.95 0.81 13.51
CA ASN A 276 -18.01 0.55 14.94
C ASN A 276 -18.00 -0.97 15.14
N PHE A 277 -16.99 -1.46 15.84
CA PHE A 277 -16.79 -2.87 16.13
C PHE A 277 -16.97 -3.11 17.63
N GLY A 278 -17.88 -4.01 18.00
CA GLY A 278 -17.97 -4.53 19.35
C GLY A 278 -16.86 -5.54 19.65
N ASP A 279 -16.88 -6.12 20.85
CA ASP A 279 -15.92 -7.17 21.20
C ASP A 279 -16.10 -8.42 20.32
N LEU A 280 -14.99 -8.96 19.85
CA LEU A 280 -14.98 -10.13 18.97
C LEU A 280 -15.42 -11.38 19.72
N ARG A 281 -16.34 -12.15 19.13
CA ARG A 281 -16.74 -13.46 19.62
C ARG A 281 -16.03 -14.57 18.86
N MET A 282 -15.25 -15.38 19.56
CA MET A 282 -14.57 -16.52 18.94
C MET A 282 -15.54 -17.71 18.73
N GLY A 283 -15.16 -18.57 17.80
CA GLY A 283 -15.90 -19.81 17.53
C GLY A 283 -15.86 -20.78 18.72
N LYS A 284 -16.93 -21.54 18.90
CA LYS A 284 -17.12 -22.49 20.01
C LYS A 284 -16.03 -23.57 20.12
N TYR A 285 -15.42 -23.94 18.99
CA TYR A 285 -14.40 -24.99 18.91
C TYR A 285 -12.98 -24.42 18.73
N GLY A 286 -12.76 -23.16 19.10
CA GLY A 286 -11.44 -22.53 19.10
C GLY A 286 -10.54 -23.04 20.23
N PRO A 287 -9.24 -22.70 20.20
CA PRO A 287 -8.27 -23.06 21.23
C PRO A 287 -8.69 -22.54 22.61
N THR A 288 -8.59 -23.39 23.63
CA THR A 288 -8.96 -23.03 25.01
C THR A 288 -8.05 -21.96 25.61
N GLU A 289 -6.82 -21.86 25.13
CA GLU A 289 -5.83 -20.85 25.51
C GLU A 289 -6.24 -19.42 25.15
N TYR A 290 -7.20 -19.27 24.24
CA TYR A 290 -7.74 -17.96 23.85
C TYR A 290 -8.96 -17.55 24.70
N LEU A 291 -9.47 -18.45 25.54
CA LEU A 291 -10.57 -18.15 26.44
C LEU A 291 -10.07 -17.26 27.58
N LYS A 292 -10.85 -16.26 27.94
CA LYS A 292 -10.59 -15.40 29.08
C LYS A 292 -11.67 -15.64 30.15
N PRO A 293 -11.38 -16.47 31.17
CA PRO A 293 -12.37 -16.88 32.17
C PRO A 293 -12.68 -15.79 33.20
N TYR A 294 -12.06 -14.60 33.08
CA TYR A 294 -12.25 -13.51 34.03
C TYR A 294 -12.42 -12.16 33.32
N THR A 295 -13.03 -11.23 34.02
CA THR A 295 -13.01 -9.80 33.72
C THR A 295 -12.41 -9.04 34.91
N ILE A 296 -12.07 -7.76 34.71
CA ILE A 296 -11.53 -6.91 35.76
C ILE A 296 -12.47 -5.73 35.91
N GLU A 297 -13.00 -5.58 37.12
CA GLU A 297 -13.84 -4.46 37.51
C GLU A 297 -13.10 -3.60 38.53
N ARG A 298 -13.12 -2.27 38.35
CA ARG A 298 -12.53 -1.34 39.31
C ARG A 298 -13.61 -0.72 40.19
N SER A 299 -13.50 -0.96 41.48
CA SER A 299 -14.38 -0.38 42.52
C SER A 299 -13.53 0.05 43.71
N ASP A 300 -13.81 1.22 44.28
CA ASP A 300 -13.11 1.76 45.47
C ASP A 300 -11.58 1.77 45.33
N SER A 301 -11.07 2.08 44.12
CA SER A 301 -9.65 2.10 43.79
C SER A 301 -8.96 0.73 43.76
N ILE A 302 -9.70 -0.35 43.86
CA ILE A 302 -9.23 -1.73 43.80
C ILE A 302 -9.73 -2.39 42.53
N ASP A 303 -8.83 -3.10 41.83
CA ASP A 303 -9.21 -3.93 40.71
C ASP A 303 -9.63 -5.32 41.22
N ARG A 304 -10.88 -5.70 40.98
CA ARG A 304 -11.42 -7.01 41.34
C ARG A 304 -11.46 -7.90 40.12
N VAL A 305 -10.91 -9.09 40.25
CA VAL A 305 -11.00 -10.14 39.25
C VAL A 305 -12.32 -10.87 39.47
N VAL A 306 -13.22 -10.80 38.51
CA VAL A 306 -14.53 -11.45 38.55
C VAL A 306 -14.67 -12.48 37.42
N GLU A 307 -15.54 -13.46 37.61
CA GLU A 307 -15.79 -14.49 36.63
C GLU A 307 -16.38 -13.88 35.34
N ASN A 308 -15.86 -14.27 34.18
CA ASN A 308 -16.42 -13.88 32.90
C ASN A 308 -17.58 -14.81 32.54
N GLN A 309 -18.78 -14.29 32.44
CA GLN A 309 -20.00 -15.05 32.15
C GLN A 309 -20.03 -15.61 30.71
N ASP A 310 -19.26 -15.02 29.81
CA ASP A 310 -19.12 -15.47 28.40
C ASP A 310 -17.65 -15.45 27.95
N PRO A 311 -16.87 -16.48 28.29
CA PRO A 311 -15.45 -16.56 27.93
C PRO A 311 -15.15 -16.57 26.44
N LEU A 312 -16.15 -16.82 25.58
CA LEU A 312 -15.99 -16.75 24.13
C LEU A 312 -15.90 -15.31 23.60
N VAL A 313 -16.32 -14.32 24.39
CA VAL A 313 -16.20 -12.91 24.02
C VAL A 313 -14.80 -12.40 24.41
N GLN A 314 -14.05 -11.96 23.44
CA GLN A 314 -12.66 -11.48 23.58
C GLN A 314 -12.65 -10.01 24.00
N SER A 315 -13.07 -9.72 25.20
CA SER A 315 -13.07 -8.36 25.79
C SER A 315 -11.76 -8.06 26.54
N PRO A 316 -11.17 -6.84 26.35
CA PRO A 316 -11.56 -5.77 25.44
C PRO A 316 -10.94 -5.95 24.06
N SER A 317 -11.75 -5.86 23.01
CA SER A 317 -11.28 -5.84 21.63
C SER A 317 -12.08 -4.85 20.75
N ALA A 318 -13.15 -4.29 21.29
CA ALA A 318 -14.00 -3.31 20.63
C ALA A 318 -13.23 -2.04 20.27
N TYR A 319 -13.58 -1.41 19.13
CA TYR A 319 -13.08 -0.10 18.70
C TYR A 319 -13.96 0.52 17.62
N SER A 320 -13.78 1.81 17.38
CA SER A 320 -14.37 2.52 16.26
C SER A 320 -13.29 3.12 15.36
N GLN A 321 -13.63 3.37 14.10
CA GLN A 321 -12.72 3.94 13.12
C GLN A 321 -13.45 4.86 12.16
N ILE A 322 -12.79 5.94 11.77
CA ILE A 322 -13.22 6.86 10.71
C ILE A 322 -12.10 6.93 9.68
N ASN A 323 -12.48 6.79 8.42
CA ASN A 323 -11.60 6.96 7.26
C ASN A 323 -12.19 8.00 6.31
N MET A 324 -11.36 8.90 5.82
CA MET A 324 -11.71 9.92 4.84
C MET A 324 -10.65 9.97 3.75
N MET A 325 -11.10 10.13 2.52
CA MET A 325 -10.23 10.37 1.37
C MET A 325 -10.85 11.43 0.46
N GLN A 326 -10.05 12.38 0.02
CA GLN A 326 -10.40 13.35 -0.99
C GLN A 326 -9.31 13.41 -2.05
N LYS A 327 -9.67 13.19 -3.31
CA LYS A 327 -8.74 13.40 -4.43
C LYS A 327 -9.28 14.42 -5.42
N VAL A 328 -8.35 15.18 -5.99
CA VAL A 328 -8.61 16.15 -7.05
C VAL A 328 -7.63 15.87 -8.18
N ARG A 329 -8.14 15.67 -9.39
CA ARG A 329 -7.33 15.49 -10.60
C ARG A 329 -7.58 16.62 -11.58
N PHE A 330 -6.50 17.15 -12.13
CA PHE A 330 -6.51 18.19 -13.15
C PHE A 330 -5.64 17.79 -14.34
N LYS A 331 -6.26 17.58 -15.50
CA LYS A 331 -5.58 17.24 -16.76
C LYS A 331 -5.86 18.34 -17.80
N PRO A 332 -5.08 19.44 -17.81
CA PRO A 332 -5.32 20.57 -18.71
C PRO A 332 -5.18 20.20 -20.18
N ASN A 333 -4.30 19.25 -20.51
CA ASN A 333 -3.99 18.78 -21.85
C ASN A 333 -3.44 17.34 -21.82
N LYS A 334 -3.04 16.80 -22.98
CA LYS A 334 -2.50 15.44 -23.12
C LYS A 334 -1.13 15.22 -22.43
N HIS A 335 -0.40 16.29 -22.13
CA HIS A 335 0.98 16.23 -21.61
C HIS A 335 1.05 16.28 -20.09
N TRP A 336 0.10 16.91 -19.43
CA TRP A 336 0.14 17.16 -17.99
C TRP A 336 -1.05 16.56 -17.29
N ASP A 337 -0.79 15.87 -16.18
CA ASP A 337 -1.79 15.30 -15.28
C ASP A 337 -1.35 15.55 -13.84
N PHE A 338 -2.17 16.24 -13.07
CA PHE A 338 -1.94 16.57 -11.68
C PHE A 338 -2.98 15.88 -10.83
N THR A 339 -2.56 15.16 -9.80
CA THR A 339 -3.47 14.56 -8.83
C THR A 339 -3.02 14.91 -7.42
N TYR A 340 -3.86 15.60 -6.67
CA TYR A 340 -3.70 15.79 -5.24
C TYR A 340 -4.60 14.82 -4.50
N ALA A 341 -4.07 14.17 -3.46
CA ALA A 341 -4.78 13.25 -2.60
C ALA A 341 -4.59 13.62 -1.12
N PHE A 342 -5.68 13.69 -0.40
CA PHE A 342 -5.71 13.78 1.06
C PHE A 342 -6.31 12.49 1.62
N HIS A 343 -5.63 11.91 2.60
CA HIS A 343 -6.09 10.73 3.35
C HIS A 343 -6.08 11.05 4.84
N TYR A 344 -7.08 10.57 5.55
CA TYR A 344 -7.16 10.65 7.00
C TYR A 344 -7.80 9.38 7.56
N SER A 345 -7.21 8.82 8.59
CA SER A 345 -7.73 7.68 9.33
C SER A 345 -7.48 7.88 10.81
N THR A 346 -8.49 7.64 11.64
CA THR A 346 -8.34 7.64 13.09
C THR A 346 -9.17 6.53 13.72
N THR A 347 -8.67 5.96 14.82
CA THR A 347 -9.37 4.95 15.62
C THR A 347 -9.65 5.48 17.02
N SER A 348 -10.64 4.90 17.68
CA SER A 348 -10.68 4.95 19.17
C SER A 348 -9.55 4.12 19.76
N ASP A 349 -9.42 4.15 21.10
CA ASP A 349 -8.61 3.14 21.79
C ASP A 349 -9.11 1.73 21.48
N TYR A 350 -8.20 0.73 21.42
CA TYR A 350 -8.55 -0.68 21.27
C TYR A 350 -7.65 -1.58 22.10
N GLY A 351 -8.29 -2.55 22.76
CA GLY A 351 -7.60 -3.49 23.64
C GLY A 351 -6.73 -4.47 22.86
N ARG A 352 -5.59 -4.79 23.42
CA ARG A 352 -4.74 -5.87 22.94
C ARG A 352 -5.03 -7.15 23.71
N TYR A 353 -5.91 -7.96 23.17
CA TYR A 353 -6.47 -9.14 23.85
C TYR A 353 -5.41 -10.12 24.37
N ASP A 354 -4.35 -10.40 23.57
CA ASP A 354 -3.27 -11.30 23.98
C ASP A 354 -2.53 -10.84 25.24
N ARG A 355 -2.53 -9.54 25.54
CA ARG A 355 -1.94 -8.99 26.78
C ARG A 355 -2.84 -9.18 27.98
N HIS A 356 -4.15 -9.13 27.77
CA HIS A 356 -5.12 -9.36 28.83
C HIS A 356 -5.21 -10.83 29.28
N LEU A 357 -4.69 -11.79 28.50
CA LEU A 357 -4.56 -13.19 28.88
C LEU A 357 -3.31 -13.46 29.74
N ARG A 358 -2.36 -12.52 29.82
CA ARG A 358 -1.13 -12.73 30.59
C ARG A 358 -1.39 -12.67 32.09
N THR A 359 -0.84 -13.64 32.81
CA THR A 359 -0.91 -13.73 34.26
C THR A 359 0.45 -13.49 34.91
N ARG A 360 0.43 -13.06 36.17
CA ARG A 360 1.58 -12.98 37.08
C ARG A 360 1.16 -13.48 38.45
N ASN A 361 1.87 -14.48 38.98
CA ASN A 361 1.54 -15.13 40.24
C ASN A 361 0.07 -15.63 40.32
N GLY A 362 -0.47 -16.17 39.22
CA GLY A 362 -1.83 -16.70 39.14
C GLY A 362 -2.94 -15.65 38.97
N LEU A 363 -2.62 -14.37 38.97
CA LEU A 363 -3.56 -13.27 38.76
C LEU A 363 -3.32 -12.58 37.38
N PRO A 364 -4.31 -11.90 36.81
CA PRO A 364 -4.10 -11.06 35.64
C PRO A 364 -2.98 -10.06 35.85
N ARG A 365 -2.08 -9.93 34.89
CA ARG A 365 -0.95 -8.99 34.98
C ARG A 365 -1.41 -7.55 34.81
N TYR A 366 -2.27 -7.31 33.82
CA TYR A 366 -2.72 -5.98 33.44
C TYR A 366 -4.19 -5.78 33.74
N ALA A 367 -4.54 -4.66 34.35
CA ALA A 367 -5.91 -4.17 34.40
C ALA A 367 -6.29 -3.46 33.08
N GLU A 368 -5.33 -2.76 32.46
CA GLU A 368 -5.51 -2.10 31.17
C GLU A 368 -4.28 -2.37 30.29
N TRP A 369 -4.53 -2.72 29.04
CA TRP A 369 -3.50 -2.74 28.02
C TRP A 369 -4.15 -2.49 26.65
N LYS A 370 -3.89 -1.34 26.04
CA LYS A 370 -4.51 -0.91 24.80
C LYS A 370 -3.58 -0.05 23.97
N TYR A 371 -3.86 0.02 22.70
CA TYR A 371 -3.36 1.02 21.76
C TYR A 371 -4.41 2.10 21.55
N GLY A 372 -4.00 3.24 21.03
CA GLY A 372 -4.89 4.23 20.48
C GLY A 372 -5.00 5.53 21.28
N PRO A 373 -5.65 6.52 20.68
CA PRO A 373 -6.04 6.47 19.26
C PRO A 373 -4.84 6.25 18.36
N GLN A 374 -5.09 5.69 17.16
CA GLN A 374 -4.12 5.61 16.10
C GLN A 374 -4.57 6.53 14.98
N GLU A 375 -3.72 7.45 14.59
CA GLU A 375 -4.02 8.47 13.59
C GLU A 375 -3.01 8.44 12.46
N TRP A 376 -3.51 8.57 11.24
CA TRP A 376 -2.71 8.72 10.03
C TRP A 376 -3.35 9.76 9.12
N MET A 377 -2.53 10.69 8.67
CA MET A 377 -2.88 11.68 7.66
C MET A 377 -1.82 11.66 6.56
N MET A 378 -2.22 11.78 5.31
CA MET A 378 -1.31 11.93 4.18
C MET A 378 -1.82 12.98 3.19
N ASN A 379 -0.95 13.89 2.82
CA ASN A 379 -1.07 14.76 1.65
C ASN A 379 -0.11 14.23 0.58
N ASN A 380 -0.60 13.97 -0.63
CA ASN A 380 0.19 13.47 -1.75
C ASN A 380 -0.13 14.26 -3.02
N LEU A 381 0.86 14.87 -3.63
CA LEU A 381 0.79 15.50 -4.94
C LEU A 381 1.54 14.66 -5.96
N THR A 382 0.86 14.14 -6.94
CA THR A 382 1.42 13.42 -8.08
C THR A 382 1.30 14.28 -9.33
N ILE A 383 2.42 14.49 -10.03
CA ILE A 383 2.50 15.23 -11.29
C ILE A 383 3.06 14.29 -12.34
N VAL A 384 2.30 14.06 -13.41
CA VAL A 384 2.74 13.26 -14.56
C VAL A 384 2.91 14.18 -15.76
N HIS A 385 4.06 14.08 -16.42
CA HIS A 385 4.35 14.78 -17.65
C HIS A 385 4.79 13.82 -18.75
N SER A 386 4.08 13.86 -19.89
CA SER A 386 4.34 13.00 -21.04
C SER A 386 4.58 13.88 -22.29
N PRO A 387 5.85 14.20 -22.63
CA PRO A 387 6.18 15.03 -23.79
C PRO A 387 6.04 14.22 -25.09
N ASP A 388 5.77 14.89 -26.21
CA ASP A 388 5.76 14.22 -27.52
C ASP A 388 7.15 13.69 -27.93
N LYS A 389 8.24 14.37 -27.50
CA LYS A 389 9.64 13.97 -27.71
C LYS A 389 10.50 14.46 -26.53
N GLY A 390 11.57 13.74 -26.22
CA GLY A 390 12.48 14.15 -25.13
C GLY A 390 13.39 13.03 -24.65
N ILE A 391 14.13 13.32 -23.58
CA ILE A 391 15.00 12.35 -22.89
C ILE A 391 14.19 11.31 -22.11
N TYR A 392 12.91 11.58 -21.83
CA TYR A 392 11.96 10.64 -21.22
C TYR A 392 10.64 10.65 -22.02
N ASP A 393 9.88 9.61 -21.90
CA ASP A 393 8.53 9.46 -22.46
C ASP A 393 7.46 9.79 -21.42
N GLU A 394 7.78 9.55 -20.14
CA GLU A 394 6.98 9.95 -19.02
C GLU A 394 7.86 10.30 -17.83
N LEU A 395 7.51 11.36 -17.14
CA LEU A 395 8.07 11.79 -15.86
C LEU A 395 6.94 11.78 -14.85
N THR A 396 7.18 11.15 -13.70
CA THR A 396 6.27 11.21 -12.56
C THR A 396 7.00 11.80 -11.36
N VAL A 397 6.49 12.91 -10.83
CA VAL A 397 6.94 13.50 -9.56
C VAL A 397 5.88 13.23 -8.50
N ARG A 398 6.30 12.69 -7.34
CA ARG A 398 5.45 12.54 -6.16
C ARG A 398 6.04 13.28 -4.98
N LEU A 399 5.22 14.12 -4.36
CA LEU A 399 5.57 14.86 -3.15
C LEU A 399 4.55 14.49 -2.09
N ALA A 400 5.01 14.00 -0.95
CA ALA A 400 4.10 13.60 0.12
C ALA A 400 4.56 14.09 1.48
N GLN A 401 3.56 14.43 2.31
CA GLN A 401 3.71 14.70 3.73
C GLN A 401 2.75 13.77 4.47
N GLN A 402 3.25 13.11 5.52
CA GLN A 402 2.44 12.22 6.35
C GLN A 402 2.64 12.58 7.81
N HIS A 403 1.57 12.43 8.58
CA HIS A 403 1.58 12.49 10.03
C HIS A 403 1.05 11.18 10.59
N PHE A 404 1.78 10.57 11.52
CA PHE A 404 1.38 9.38 12.26
C PHE A 404 1.39 9.69 13.74
N GLU A 405 0.32 9.30 14.43
CA GLU A 405 0.31 9.24 15.89
C GLU A 405 -0.15 7.84 16.31
N GLU A 406 0.59 7.23 17.20
CA GLU A 406 0.17 6.02 17.90
C GLU A 406 0.42 6.18 19.40
N SER A 407 -0.39 5.53 20.21
CA SER A 407 -0.14 5.50 21.65
C SER A 407 -0.22 4.08 22.21
N ARG A 408 0.39 3.93 23.35
CA ARG A 408 0.39 2.70 24.12
C ARG A 408 0.05 3.04 25.57
N ILE A 409 -1.03 2.43 26.06
CA ILE A 409 -1.62 2.71 27.35
C ILE A 409 -1.66 1.41 28.12
N ASP A 410 -1.02 1.37 29.29
CA ASP A 410 -1.06 0.19 30.15
C ASP A 410 -1.12 0.56 31.65
N ARG A 411 -1.74 -0.33 32.40
CA ARG A 411 -1.84 -0.27 33.85
C ARG A 411 -1.85 -1.69 34.40
N ASN A 412 -0.94 -1.97 35.35
CA ASN A 412 -0.92 -3.25 36.02
C ASN A 412 -2.12 -3.40 36.97
N LEU A 413 -2.50 -4.65 37.29
CA LEU A 413 -3.55 -4.97 38.24
C LEU A 413 -3.23 -4.28 39.61
N ASN A 414 -4.23 -3.64 40.19
CA ASN A 414 -4.15 -2.88 41.44
C ASN A 414 -3.13 -1.73 41.47
N SER A 415 -2.60 -1.32 40.33
CA SER A 415 -1.81 -0.10 40.20
C SER A 415 -2.72 1.11 40.03
N ASN A 416 -2.43 2.20 40.71
CA ASN A 416 -3.06 3.49 40.44
C ASN A 416 -2.37 4.26 39.32
N MET A 417 -1.18 3.82 38.87
CA MET A 417 -0.42 4.49 37.84
C MET A 417 -0.72 3.87 36.48
N ARG A 418 -1.30 4.66 35.57
CA ARG A 418 -1.49 4.36 34.14
C ARG A 418 -0.36 5.02 33.38
N SER A 419 0.36 4.23 32.58
CA SER A 419 1.38 4.71 31.66
C SER A 419 0.76 5.01 30.30
N ASN A 420 1.06 6.18 29.74
CA ASN A 420 0.69 6.55 28.38
C ASN A 420 1.94 6.99 27.63
N ARG A 421 2.22 6.31 26.51
CA ARG A 421 3.37 6.55 25.64
C ARG A 421 2.84 6.89 24.25
N ILE A 422 3.09 8.11 23.80
CA ILE A 422 2.58 8.68 22.56
C ILE A 422 3.76 8.88 21.63
N GLU A 423 3.70 8.30 20.46
CA GLU A 423 4.70 8.40 19.40
C GLU A 423 4.11 9.16 18.22
N ARG A 424 4.83 10.17 17.75
CA ARG A 424 4.49 10.97 16.57
C ARG A 424 5.60 10.90 15.56
N VAL A 425 5.23 10.77 14.30
CA VAL A 425 6.17 10.84 13.17
C VAL A 425 5.61 11.75 12.10
N ASP A 426 6.37 12.78 11.79
CA ASP A 426 6.16 13.60 10.60
C ASP A 426 7.12 13.13 9.50
N ALA A 427 6.56 12.62 8.40
CA ALA A 427 7.33 12.06 7.29
C ALA A 427 7.11 12.87 6.02
N TYR A 428 8.20 13.25 5.37
CA TYR A 428 8.22 13.96 4.10
C TYR A 428 8.93 13.11 3.07
N SER A 429 8.39 13.01 1.87
CA SER A 429 9.03 12.28 0.78
C SER A 429 8.88 12.97 -0.55
N ALA A 430 9.91 12.82 -1.39
CA ALA A 430 9.92 13.28 -2.76
C ALA A 430 10.48 12.16 -3.65
N THR A 431 9.79 11.85 -4.75
CA THR A 431 10.23 10.85 -5.73
C THR A 431 10.12 11.45 -7.13
N ILE A 432 11.13 11.24 -7.94
CA ILE A 432 11.16 11.60 -9.35
C ILE A 432 11.46 10.32 -10.12
N ASP A 433 10.48 9.82 -10.85
CA ASP A 433 10.55 8.62 -11.67
C ASP A 433 10.51 9.01 -13.16
N LEU A 434 11.42 8.46 -13.96
CA LEU A 434 11.48 8.68 -15.40
C LEU A 434 11.42 7.35 -16.14
N TYR A 435 10.69 7.35 -17.23
CA TYR A 435 10.52 6.22 -18.12
C TYR A 435 10.89 6.60 -19.56
N LYS A 436 11.61 5.73 -20.24
CA LYS A 436 11.99 5.90 -21.65
C LYS A 436 11.92 4.60 -22.42
N ASN A 437 11.17 4.59 -23.53
CA ASN A 437 11.28 3.57 -24.57
C ASN A 437 12.44 3.91 -25.51
N ILE A 438 13.30 2.97 -25.79
CA ILE A 438 14.40 3.09 -26.74
C ILE A 438 14.14 2.09 -27.88
N GLY A 439 13.49 2.58 -28.94
CA GLY A 439 12.93 1.73 -29.97
C GLY A 439 11.79 0.85 -29.44
N VAL A 440 11.55 -0.32 -30.07
CA VAL A 440 10.44 -1.22 -29.71
C VAL A 440 10.82 -2.32 -28.71
N ARG A 441 12.11 -2.49 -28.43
CA ARG A 441 12.63 -3.62 -27.65
C ARG A 441 13.24 -3.25 -26.32
N GLN A 442 13.44 -1.96 -26.02
CA GLN A 442 14.19 -1.53 -24.86
C GLN A 442 13.37 -0.54 -24.03
N LYS A 443 13.36 -0.73 -22.71
CA LYS A 443 12.72 0.18 -21.77
C LYS A 443 13.72 0.54 -20.68
N PHE A 444 13.83 1.82 -20.37
CA PHE A 444 14.70 2.33 -19.33
C PHE A 444 13.87 3.07 -18.29
N TYR A 445 13.99 2.65 -17.04
CA TYR A 445 13.36 3.22 -15.87
C TYR A 445 14.46 3.74 -14.96
N TYR A 446 14.38 4.98 -14.53
CA TYR A 446 15.38 5.56 -13.65
C TYR A 446 14.77 6.66 -12.80
N GLY A 447 15.37 6.93 -11.65
CA GLY A 447 14.82 7.92 -10.76
C GLY A 447 15.67 8.20 -9.54
N VAL A 448 15.18 9.16 -8.77
CA VAL A 448 15.74 9.52 -7.47
C VAL A 448 14.61 9.62 -6.47
N ASP A 449 14.88 9.28 -5.22
CA ASP A 449 13.94 9.52 -4.12
C ASP A 449 14.65 10.02 -2.86
N GLY A 450 13.89 10.73 -2.03
CA GLY A 450 14.31 11.21 -0.73
C GLY A 450 13.16 11.06 0.28
N VAL A 451 13.51 10.66 1.49
CA VAL A 451 12.58 10.53 2.62
C VAL A 451 13.21 11.14 3.86
N LEU A 452 12.44 11.92 4.61
CA LEU A 452 12.82 12.48 5.90
C LEU A 452 11.72 12.16 6.91
N ASN A 453 12.09 11.64 8.07
CA ASN A 453 11.18 11.43 9.20
C ASN A 453 11.70 12.21 10.42
N ASP A 454 10.80 12.90 11.11
CA ASP A 454 11.02 13.46 12.44
C ASP A 454 10.18 12.68 13.45
N VAL A 455 10.83 12.16 14.49
CA VAL A 455 10.21 11.29 15.50
C VAL A 455 10.20 12.00 16.84
N THR A 456 8.99 12.17 17.38
CA THR A 456 8.77 12.69 18.73
C THR A 456 8.06 11.63 19.58
N SER A 457 8.59 11.36 20.78
CA SER A 457 7.97 10.46 21.76
C SER A 457 7.71 11.20 23.07
N ILE A 458 6.52 10.99 23.65
CA ILE A 458 6.05 11.64 24.86
C ILE A 458 5.64 10.56 25.86
N GLY A 459 6.22 10.60 27.07
CA GLY A 459 5.81 9.77 28.18
C GLY A 459 4.96 10.56 29.18
N ARG A 460 3.80 10.03 29.55
CA ARG A 460 2.93 10.56 30.62
C ARG A 460 2.49 9.42 31.51
N ASP A 461 2.58 9.65 32.81
CA ASP A 461 2.06 8.75 33.85
C ASP A 461 0.92 9.45 34.56
N GLN A 462 -0.24 8.79 34.66
CA GLN A 462 -1.45 9.31 35.24
C GLN A 462 -1.85 8.47 36.46
N ASN A 463 -2.06 9.12 37.58
CA ASN A 463 -2.72 8.47 38.71
C ASN A 463 -4.23 8.43 38.44
N VAL A 464 -4.79 7.24 38.21
CA VAL A 464 -6.21 7.06 37.83
C VAL A 464 -7.17 7.33 39.00
N PHE A 465 -6.68 7.40 40.24
CA PHE A 465 -7.47 7.73 41.42
C PHE A 465 -7.57 9.24 41.63
N THR A 466 -6.44 9.95 41.59
CA THR A 466 -6.41 11.40 41.82
C THR A 466 -6.56 12.23 40.56
N GLY A 467 -6.39 11.63 39.37
CA GLY A 467 -6.35 12.32 38.11
C GLY A 467 -5.02 13.05 37.83
N SER A 468 -4.09 13.10 38.80
CA SER A 468 -2.82 13.79 38.66
C SER A 468 -1.96 13.17 37.53
N GLN A 469 -1.24 14.00 36.81
CA GLN A 469 -0.34 13.60 35.74
C GLN A 469 1.10 14.01 36.03
N ALA A 470 2.03 13.17 35.65
CA ALA A 470 3.46 13.41 35.69
C ALA A 470 4.12 13.05 34.36
N ILE A 471 5.30 13.62 34.12
CA ILE A 471 6.15 13.21 33.01
C ILE A 471 6.64 11.79 33.32
N GLY A 472 6.49 10.89 32.34
CA GLY A 472 7.01 9.53 32.40
C GLY A 472 8.10 9.29 31.35
N PRO A 473 8.76 8.12 31.36
CA PRO A 473 9.79 7.80 30.39
C PRO A 473 9.21 7.75 28.98
N ARG A 474 9.97 8.26 28.01
CA ARG A 474 9.67 8.19 26.59
C ARG A 474 10.00 6.79 26.07
N ARG A 475 9.29 6.35 25.03
CA ARG A 475 9.55 5.07 24.41
C ARG A 475 10.72 5.13 23.43
N TYR A 476 10.79 6.21 22.64
CA TYR A 476 11.85 6.48 21.68
C TYR A 476 12.59 7.77 22.02
N PRO A 477 13.88 7.87 21.66
CA PRO A 477 14.59 9.14 21.70
C PRO A 477 13.99 10.12 20.67
N GLN A 478 14.21 11.42 20.87
CA GLN A 478 13.98 12.41 19.83
C GLN A 478 14.92 12.09 18.67
N SER A 479 14.38 11.85 17.47
CA SER A 479 15.19 11.31 16.38
C SER A 479 14.78 11.86 15.04
N THR A 480 15.75 11.94 14.12
CA THR A 480 15.53 12.12 12.69
C THR A 480 16.07 10.91 11.94
N TRP A 481 15.36 10.50 10.90
CA TRP A 481 15.80 9.46 9.99
C TRP A 481 15.61 9.94 8.56
N SER A 482 16.65 9.87 7.73
CA SER A 482 16.59 10.26 6.33
C SER A 482 17.20 9.22 5.41
N SER A 483 16.73 9.19 4.17
CA SER A 483 17.19 8.27 3.13
C SER A 483 17.13 8.97 1.77
N TYR A 484 18.21 8.86 1.01
CA TYR A 484 18.35 9.45 -0.34
C TYR A 484 18.86 8.38 -1.29
N ALA A 485 18.30 8.32 -2.49
CA ALA A 485 18.68 7.27 -3.43
C ALA A 485 18.61 7.70 -4.89
N ALA A 486 19.41 6.99 -5.70
CA ALA A 486 19.27 6.96 -7.15
C ALA A 486 19.21 5.50 -7.61
N TYR A 487 18.37 5.24 -8.61
CA TYR A 487 18.17 3.90 -9.14
C TYR A 487 17.91 3.91 -10.65
N ALA A 488 18.22 2.78 -11.26
CA ALA A 488 17.93 2.54 -12.67
C ALA A 488 17.60 1.07 -12.89
N THR A 489 16.68 0.81 -13.83
CA THR A 489 16.33 -0.53 -14.31
C THR A 489 16.23 -0.49 -15.82
N TYR A 490 16.87 -1.45 -16.46
CA TYR A 490 16.85 -1.61 -17.92
C TYR A 490 16.20 -2.94 -18.28
N GLN A 491 15.22 -2.89 -19.19
CA GLN A 491 14.53 -4.05 -19.74
C GLN A 491 14.83 -4.15 -21.22
N PHE A 492 15.19 -5.35 -21.66
CA PHE A 492 15.52 -5.65 -23.05
C PHE A 492 14.77 -6.89 -23.55
N LYS A 493 13.97 -6.72 -24.61
CA LYS A 493 13.29 -7.80 -25.32
C LYS A 493 14.27 -8.41 -26.33
N LEU A 494 14.95 -9.49 -25.91
CA LEU A 494 15.98 -10.14 -26.72
C LEU A 494 15.37 -10.84 -27.95
N THR A 495 14.26 -11.56 -27.73
CA THR A 495 13.41 -12.15 -28.78
C THR A 495 11.95 -11.79 -28.48
N GLU A 496 11.00 -12.19 -29.32
CA GLU A 496 9.58 -11.96 -29.03
C GLU A 496 9.12 -12.66 -27.75
N ASP A 497 9.75 -13.77 -27.39
CA ASP A 497 9.42 -14.59 -26.22
C ASP A 497 10.34 -14.40 -25.02
N LEU A 498 11.51 -13.72 -25.18
CA LEU A 498 12.51 -13.61 -24.12
C LEU A 498 12.79 -12.16 -23.76
N ILE A 499 12.47 -11.80 -22.52
CA ILE A 499 12.73 -10.50 -21.92
C ILE A 499 13.77 -10.66 -20.83
N MET A 500 14.76 -9.78 -20.81
CA MET A 500 15.76 -9.67 -19.76
C MET A 500 15.61 -8.32 -19.04
N GLN A 501 15.85 -8.29 -17.75
CA GLN A 501 15.80 -7.08 -16.93
C GLN A 501 16.99 -7.07 -15.99
N ALA A 502 17.61 -5.88 -15.83
CA ALA A 502 18.64 -5.65 -14.82
C ALA A 502 18.41 -4.29 -14.16
N GLY A 503 18.65 -4.19 -12.87
CA GLY A 503 18.48 -2.96 -12.13
C GLY A 503 19.51 -2.81 -11.01
N ALA A 504 19.81 -1.57 -10.66
CA ALA A 504 20.67 -1.21 -9.53
C ALA A 504 20.15 0.03 -8.82
N ARG A 505 20.44 0.09 -7.51
CA ARG A 505 20.12 1.24 -6.64
C ARG A 505 21.27 1.51 -5.69
N TYR A 506 21.65 2.77 -5.59
CA TYR A 506 22.49 3.30 -4.53
C TYR A 506 21.63 4.08 -3.55
N ASN A 507 21.82 3.84 -2.26
CA ASN A 507 21.05 4.47 -1.19
C ASN A 507 21.99 4.93 -0.08
N ALA A 508 21.90 6.19 0.32
CA ALA A 508 22.52 6.73 1.52
C ALA A 508 21.43 6.97 2.57
N PHE A 509 21.72 6.69 3.84
CA PHE A 509 20.79 6.97 4.93
C PHE A 509 21.50 7.44 6.19
N ASP A 510 20.83 8.31 6.93
CA ASP A 510 21.30 8.93 8.15
C ASP A 510 20.23 8.78 9.24
N LEU A 511 20.66 8.44 10.45
CA LEU A 511 19.82 8.43 11.65
C LEU A 511 20.55 9.16 12.76
N ALA A 512 19.89 10.15 13.36
CA ALA A 512 20.36 10.84 14.55
C ALA A 512 19.32 10.70 15.66
N ALA A 513 19.75 10.32 16.86
CA ALA A 513 18.91 10.09 18.02
C ALA A 513 19.50 10.71 19.29
N LYS A 514 18.66 11.44 20.06
CA LYS A 514 19.04 12.03 21.38
C LYS A 514 18.25 11.34 22.48
N PHE A 515 18.95 10.71 23.41
CA PHE A 515 18.38 9.95 24.53
C PHE A 515 18.09 10.85 25.73
N ASP A 516 16.92 10.65 26.32
CA ASP A 516 16.56 11.25 27.61
C ASP A 516 17.09 10.35 28.73
N THR A 517 18.11 10.81 29.45
CA THR A 517 18.74 10.07 30.54
C THR A 517 18.09 10.29 31.91
N THR A 518 17.00 11.09 31.98
CA THR A 518 16.31 11.41 33.22
C THR A 518 15.77 10.17 33.93
N PHE A 519 15.22 9.22 33.16
CA PHE A 519 14.60 8.00 33.70
C PHE A 519 15.53 6.78 33.65
N TYR A 520 16.44 6.74 32.66
CA TYR A 520 17.36 5.63 32.43
C TYR A 520 18.75 6.18 32.12
N PRO A 521 19.74 5.89 33.00
CA PRO A 521 21.12 6.38 32.84
C PRO A 521 21.85 5.55 31.76
N PHE A 522 21.58 5.84 30.48
CA PHE A 522 22.34 5.20 29.39
C PHE A 522 23.79 5.66 29.39
N PRO A 523 24.74 4.81 28.91
CA PRO A 523 26.16 5.16 28.83
C PRO A 523 26.47 6.21 27.76
N PHE A 524 25.47 6.61 26.95
CA PHE A 524 25.57 7.62 25.89
C PHE A 524 24.28 8.45 25.83
N THR A 525 24.41 9.67 25.34
CA THR A 525 23.28 10.63 25.18
C THR A 525 22.82 10.76 23.73
N GLU A 526 23.62 10.27 22.77
CA GLU A 526 23.36 10.39 21.34
C GLU A 526 23.76 9.11 20.61
N ALA A 527 23.08 8.82 19.51
CA ALA A 527 23.48 7.82 18.53
C ALA A 527 23.33 8.39 17.12
N ASN A 528 24.40 8.29 16.33
CA ASN A 528 24.41 8.73 14.94
C ASN A 528 24.86 7.57 14.05
N ILE A 529 24.03 7.19 13.08
CA ILE A 529 24.30 6.10 12.14
C ILE A 529 24.23 6.67 10.73
N ASN A 530 25.35 6.59 10.01
CA ASN A 530 25.44 7.00 8.61
C ASN A 530 25.94 5.78 7.82
N ASN A 531 25.14 5.33 6.87
CA ASN A 531 25.44 4.14 6.10
C ASN A 531 25.00 4.29 4.63
N VAL A 532 25.53 3.41 3.80
CA VAL A 532 25.16 3.29 2.39
C VAL A 532 24.77 1.87 2.07
N ALA A 533 23.91 1.68 1.09
CA ALA A 533 23.52 0.37 0.59
C ALA A 533 23.52 0.36 -0.94
N LEU A 534 24.06 -0.69 -1.52
CA LEU A 534 23.98 -0.98 -2.95
C LEU A 534 23.16 -2.24 -3.14
N THR A 535 22.10 -2.15 -3.94
CA THR A 535 21.25 -3.31 -4.28
C THR A 535 21.12 -3.46 -5.78
N GLY A 536 20.91 -4.69 -6.23
CA GLY A 536 20.75 -5.01 -7.65
C GLY A 536 19.75 -6.13 -7.88
N SER A 537 19.30 -6.24 -9.11
CA SER A 537 18.51 -7.37 -9.59
C SER A 537 18.85 -7.70 -11.04
N VAL A 538 18.81 -8.98 -11.36
CA VAL A 538 18.90 -9.49 -12.74
C VAL A 538 17.87 -10.58 -12.88
N GLY A 539 17.03 -10.47 -13.93
CA GLY A 539 15.98 -11.44 -14.18
C GLY A 539 15.72 -11.64 -15.66
N ALA A 540 15.07 -12.75 -15.97
CA ALA A 540 14.64 -13.10 -17.31
C ALA A 540 13.24 -13.71 -17.26
N VAL A 541 12.47 -13.45 -18.30
CA VAL A 541 11.15 -14.07 -18.54
C VAL A 541 11.16 -14.66 -19.92
N TYR A 542 10.86 -15.97 -20.00
CA TYR A 542 10.67 -16.70 -21.24
C TYR A 542 9.21 -17.12 -21.36
N SER A 543 8.52 -16.61 -22.37
CA SER A 543 7.07 -16.79 -22.57
C SER A 543 6.78 -17.32 -23.98
N PRO A 544 7.05 -18.62 -24.27
CA PRO A 544 6.75 -19.20 -25.56
C PRO A 544 5.24 -19.31 -25.77
N GLY A 545 4.70 -18.42 -26.61
CA GLY A 545 3.26 -18.30 -26.80
C GLY A 545 2.52 -17.72 -25.58
N GLU A 546 1.19 -17.67 -25.62
CA GLU A 546 0.36 -16.93 -24.67
C GLU A 546 0.09 -17.67 -23.34
N THR A 547 0.32 -18.98 -23.31
CA THR A 547 -0.09 -19.85 -22.20
C THR A 547 1.03 -20.25 -21.25
N TRP A 548 2.29 -19.93 -21.58
CA TRP A 548 3.45 -20.27 -20.77
C TRP A 548 4.22 -19.03 -20.30
N SER A 549 4.75 -19.08 -19.10
CA SER A 549 5.75 -18.14 -18.60
C SER A 549 6.72 -18.87 -17.67
N VAL A 550 8.00 -18.76 -17.97
CA VAL A 550 9.11 -19.22 -17.11
C VAL A 550 9.88 -17.97 -16.67
N ARG A 551 10.04 -17.79 -15.38
CA ARG A 551 10.66 -16.60 -14.78
C ARG A 551 11.85 -17.02 -13.95
N ALA A 552 12.96 -16.32 -14.08
CA ALA A 552 14.12 -16.46 -13.21
C ALA A 552 14.57 -15.09 -12.74
N ASN A 553 14.86 -14.93 -11.45
CA ASN A 553 15.28 -13.66 -10.88
C ASN A 553 16.29 -13.87 -9.77
N ILE A 554 17.38 -13.08 -9.78
CA ILE A 554 18.33 -12.94 -8.68
C ILE A 554 18.25 -11.49 -8.24
N SER A 555 18.03 -11.24 -6.95
CA SER A 555 17.83 -9.90 -6.43
C SER A 555 18.39 -9.75 -5.02
N THR A 556 18.80 -8.53 -4.70
CA THR A 556 19.24 -8.16 -3.37
C THR A 556 18.25 -7.16 -2.76
N GLY A 557 18.02 -7.31 -1.46
CA GLY A 557 17.24 -6.36 -0.66
C GLY A 557 18.06 -5.90 0.53
N PHE A 558 17.70 -4.74 1.08
CA PHE A 558 18.31 -4.26 2.30
C PHE A 558 17.26 -3.62 3.23
N ARG A 559 17.62 -3.56 4.51
CA ARG A 559 16.90 -2.79 5.52
C ARG A 559 17.90 -1.96 6.32
N SER A 560 17.75 -0.65 6.30
CA SER A 560 18.51 0.22 7.19
C SER A 560 17.97 0.11 8.62
N PRO A 561 18.83 0.20 9.65
CA PRO A 561 18.37 0.41 11.01
C PRO A 561 17.45 1.62 11.10
N ASN A 562 16.41 1.50 11.89
CA ASN A 562 15.49 2.60 12.16
C ASN A 562 15.49 2.96 13.66
N VAL A 563 14.65 3.89 14.09
CA VAL A 563 14.61 4.36 15.48
C VAL A 563 14.14 3.27 16.44
N ASP A 564 13.28 2.31 16.02
CA ASP A 564 12.89 1.16 16.86
C ASP A 564 14.07 0.20 17.12
N ASP A 565 14.98 0.07 16.17
CA ASP A 565 16.17 -0.79 16.32
C ASP A 565 17.22 -0.16 17.24
N VAL A 566 17.45 1.15 17.10
CA VAL A 566 18.53 1.89 17.76
C VAL A 566 18.13 2.39 19.13
N GLY A 567 16.87 2.82 19.30
CA GLY A 567 16.48 3.68 20.40
C GLY A 567 15.29 3.24 21.22
N LYS A 568 14.76 2.06 21.06
CA LYS A 568 13.63 1.60 21.87
C LYS A 568 14.04 1.40 23.33
N VAL A 569 13.68 2.37 24.15
CA VAL A 569 14.14 2.49 25.55
C VAL A 569 13.65 1.37 26.46
N PHE A 570 12.47 0.76 26.19
CA PHE A 570 11.97 -0.38 26.94
C PHE A 570 11.09 -1.29 26.11
N ASP A 571 11.12 -2.56 26.45
CA ASP A 571 10.22 -3.53 25.84
C ASP A 571 8.93 -3.71 26.65
N SER A 572 8.01 -4.50 26.09
CA SER A 572 6.73 -4.83 26.73
C SER A 572 6.88 -5.75 27.96
N GLU A 573 8.09 -6.13 28.33
CA GLU A 573 8.38 -6.96 29.51
C GLU A 573 9.01 -6.11 30.63
N PRO A 574 8.40 -6.06 31.82
CA PRO A 574 8.97 -5.32 32.95
C PRO A 574 10.33 -5.90 33.37
N GLY A 575 11.29 -5.02 33.54
CA GLY A 575 12.64 -5.37 33.95
C GLY A 575 13.62 -5.65 32.79
N ALA A 576 13.13 -5.68 31.55
CA ALA A 576 13.98 -5.76 30.38
C ALA A 576 14.13 -4.36 29.75
N LEU A 577 15.31 -3.78 29.88
CA LEU A 577 15.70 -2.55 29.20
C LEU A 577 16.50 -2.90 27.95
N VAL A 578 16.07 -2.36 26.81
CA VAL A 578 16.87 -2.47 25.58
C VAL A 578 17.96 -1.41 25.62
N VAL A 579 19.20 -1.84 25.67
CA VAL A 579 20.37 -0.95 25.52
C VAL A 579 20.59 -0.69 24.03
N PRO A 580 20.54 0.57 23.60
CA PRO A 580 20.77 0.93 22.19
C PRO A 580 22.18 0.53 21.71
N ASN A 581 22.30 0.14 20.45
CA ASN A 581 23.57 -0.10 19.80
C ASN A 581 23.80 0.94 18.68
N PRO A 582 24.71 1.90 18.83
CA PRO A 582 24.98 2.91 17.82
C PRO A 582 25.75 2.39 16.61
N ASN A 583 26.27 1.15 16.65
CA ASN A 583 27.08 0.54 15.59
C ASN A 583 26.30 -0.43 14.69
N LEU A 584 24.99 -0.27 14.59
CA LEU A 584 24.17 -1.11 13.72
C LEU A 584 24.47 -0.84 12.24
N SER A 585 24.55 -1.91 11.46
CA SER A 585 24.66 -1.88 9.99
C SER A 585 23.37 -2.34 9.32
N ALA A 586 23.24 -2.12 8.01
CA ALA A 586 22.09 -2.59 7.26
C ALA A 586 22.02 -4.13 7.21
N GLU A 587 20.81 -4.68 7.32
CA GLU A 587 20.53 -6.08 6.94
C GLU A 587 20.51 -6.19 5.42
N TYR A 588 21.00 -7.33 4.88
CA TYR A 588 20.92 -7.68 3.47
C TYR A 588 20.22 -9.01 3.27
N ALA A 589 19.40 -9.08 2.21
CA ALA A 589 18.86 -10.34 1.71
C ALA A 589 19.35 -10.58 0.27
N TYR A 590 19.80 -11.80 0.01
CA TYR A 590 20.16 -12.30 -1.32
C TYR A 590 19.13 -13.36 -1.69
N ASN A 591 18.39 -13.13 -2.77
CA ASN A 591 17.30 -14.00 -3.19
C ASN A 591 17.54 -14.52 -4.60
N ALA A 592 17.31 -15.81 -4.79
CA ALA A 592 17.20 -16.44 -6.09
C ALA A 592 15.84 -17.11 -6.20
N GLU A 593 15.13 -16.90 -7.32
CA GLU A 593 13.85 -17.52 -7.56
C GLU A 593 13.68 -18.00 -9.00
N LEU A 594 12.94 -19.10 -9.15
CA LEU A 594 12.52 -19.68 -10.41
C LEU A 594 11.02 -19.93 -10.34
N GLY A 595 10.27 -19.35 -11.30
CA GLY A 595 8.83 -19.50 -11.41
C GLY A 595 8.45 -20.10 -12.75
N ILE A 596 7.37 -20.89 -12.74
CA ILE A 596 6.73 -21.40 -13.95
C ILE A 596 5.23 -21.22 -13.84
N ALA A 597 4.63 -20.66 -14.86
CA ALA A 597 3.17 -20.55 -14.93
C ALA A 597 2.67 -21.13 -16.26
N LYS A 598 1.55 -21.86 -16.18
CA LYS A 598 0.88 -22.44 -17.33
C LYS A 598 -0.62 -22.21 -17.22
N VAL A 599 -1.21 -21.71 -18.29
CA VAL A 599 -2.66 -21.56 -18.45
C VAL A 599 -3.19 -22.68 -19.35
N PHE A 600 -4.29 -23.31 -18.94
CA PHE A 600 -4.98 -24.38 -19.65
C PHE A 600 -6.40 -23.91 -19.97
N GLY A 601 -6.62 -23.46 -21.21
CA GLY A 601 -7.90 -22.86 -21.61
C GLY A 601 -8.26 -21.67 -20.69
N ASP A 602 -9.55 -21.49 -20.43
CA ASP A 602 -10.07 -20.41 -19.59
C ASP A 602 -10.46 -20.89 -18.16
N TYR A 603 -10.00 -22.09 -17.76
CA TYR A 603 -10.49 -22.74 -16.54
C TYR A 603 -9.41 -23.11 -15.53
N LEU A 604 -8.12 -23.14 -15.90
CA LEU A 604 -7.05 -23.52 -14.96
C LEU A 604 -5.75 -22.75 -15.23
N LYS A 605 -5.23 -22.11 -14.20
CA LYS A 605 -3.85 -21.57 -14.15
C LYS A 605 -3.07 -22.29 -13.05
N LEU A 606 -1.92 -22.84 -13.42
CA LEU A 606 -0.94 -23.35 -12.47
C LEU A 606 0.23 -22.35 -12.42
N ASP A 607 0.57 -21.88 -11.24
CA ASP A 607 1.72 -21.00 -11.00
C ASP A 607 2.52 -21.57 -9.81
N ALA A 608 3.74 -21.99 -10.09
CA ALA A 608 4.66 -22.52 -9.09
C ALA A 608 5.93 -21.67 -9.04
N THR A 609 6.39 -21.34 -7.85
CA THR A 609 7.63 -20.58 -7.63
C THR A 609 8.45 -21.24 -6.55
N VAL A 610 9.72 -21.52 -6.86
CA VAL A 610 10.73 -21.97 -5.88
C VAL A 610 11.66 -20.78 -5.64
N TYR A 611 12.00 -20.54 -4.38
CA TYR A 611 12.88 -19.46 -4.00
C TYR A 611 13.81 -19.88 -2.87
N TYR A 612 14.97 -19.22 -2.81
CA TYR A 612 15.93 -19.36 -1.72
C TYR A 612 16.46 -17.98 -1.34
N THR A 613 16.39 -17.65 -0.04
CA THR A 613 16.79 -16.34 0.46
C THR A 613 17.79 -16.50 1.61
N ILE A 614 18.94 -15.84 1.49
CA ILE A 614 19.94 -15.72 2.56
C ILE A 614 19.79 -14.34 3.17
N LEU A 615 19.64 -14.27 4.50
CA LEU A 615 19.63 -13.03 5.26
C LEU A 615 20.98 -12.86 5.96
N GLU A 616 21.64 -11.74 5.70
CA GLU A 616 22.92 -11.38 6.29
C GLU A 616 22.77 -10.16 7.21
N ASN A 617 23.56 -10.11 8.28
CA ASN A 617 23.53 -9.05 9.30
C ASN A 617 22.14 -8.83 9.92
N ALA A 618 21.38 -9.91 10.12
CA ALA A 618 20.05 -9.83 10.71
C ALA A 618 20.09 -9.11 12.07
N LEU A 619 19.27 -8.03 12.20
CA LEU A 619 19.14 -7.30 13.44
C LEU A 619 18.35 -8.14 14.45
N VAL A 620 19.03 -8.59 15.48
CA VAL A 620 18.49 -9.44 16.55
C VAL A 620 18.82 -8.85 17.91
N ARG A 621 17.96 -9.11 18.90
CA ARG A 621 18.23 -8.78 20.29
C ARG A 621 19.02 -9.92 20.93
N ARG A 622 19.98 -9.56 21.77
CA ARG A 622 20.71 -10.49 22.64
C ARG A 622 20.94 -9.83 23.99
N ASP A 623 21.32 -10.65 24.97
CA ASP A 623 21.65 -10.13 26.29
C ASP A 623 22.82 -9.15 26.18
N TYR A 624 22.70 -8.03 26.92
CA TYR A 624 23.75 -7.02 27.02
C TYR A 624 24.85 -7.56 27.93
N GLN A 625 26.07 -7.60 27.41
CA GLN A 625 27.28 -8.05 28.16
C GLN A 625 28.13 -6.85 28.57
#